data_663b42dc5d56273d172a49440f224d31
#
_entry.id   663b42dc5d56273d172a49440f224d31
#
_cell.length_a   1.000
_cell.length_b   1.000
_cell.length_c   1.000
_cell.angle_alpha   90.00
_cell.angle_beta   90.00
_cell.angle_gamma   90.00
#
_symmetry.space_group_name_H-M   'P 1'
#
loop_
_entity.id
_entity.type
_entity.pdbx_description
1 polymer ?
#
loop_
_entity_poly.entity_id
_entity_poly.type
_entity_poly.pdbx_seq_one_letter_code
_entity_poly.pdbx_strand_id
1 'polypeptide(L)'
;MSNSAAGPAELVFTRVFEAPRELVFECMTQPEHLTHFWGPAGTSAPVEHITVDPRPGGVFETVMINDADGSRYPTRAVYDEVAPPERLVWTEAHSGMTVTVTFTDLGGTRTGVEIRQVNVPEFVRSPEAQAGFRTSLDRFAGYLAALSAGRRTRSTS
;
A
#
# COMPACT_ATOMS: atom_id res chain seq x y z
N MET A 1 29.74 13.97 -0.43
CA MET A 1 29.39 13.65 -0.41
C MET A 1 28.75 12.99 -0.11
N SER A 2 28.67 12.85 0.08
CA SER A 2 28.20 12.22 0.24
C SER A 2 27.30 11.82 0.35
N ASN A 3 26.95 11.85 0.10
CA ASN A 3 26.19 11.43 0.06
C ASN A 3 25.61 10.80 -0.38
N SER A 4 25.68 11.00 -0.84
CA SER A 4 25.37 10.38 -1.43
C SER A 4 25.01 9.40 -1.31
N ALA A 5 25.33 9.23 -1.27
CA ALA A 5 25.19 8.13 -0.97
C ALA A 5 24.05 8.00 -0.47
N ALA A 6 23.81 8.68 -0.20
CA ALA A 6 22.91 8.66 0.32
C ALA A 6 21.96 8.00 0.02
N GLY A 7 22.27 7.37 -0.35
CA GLY A 7 21.47 6.62 -0.40
C GLY A 7 20.28 6.76 -0.21
N PRO A 8 20.46 6.99 -0.17
CA PRO A 8 19.52 7.07 0.05
C PRO A 8 18.31 7.55 -0.28
N ALA A 9 17.98 7.42 -1.19
CA ALA A 9 16.64 7.48 -1.65
C ALA A 9 15.87 6.26 -1.15
N GLU A 10 15.89 6.08 0.16
CA GLU A 10 15.16 4.96 0.80
C GLU A 10 14.26 5.48 1.90
N LEU A 11 13.02 5.00 1.93
CA LEU A 11 12.07 5.29 3.00
C LEU A 11 11.56 3.97 3.56
N VAL A 12 11.34 3.94 4.89
CA VAL A 12 10.79 2.77 5.55
C VAL A 12 9.65 3.23 6.45
N PHE A 13 8.49 2.60 6.28
CA PHE A 13 7.32 2.83 7.12
C PHE A 13 6.94 1.53 7.79
N THR A 14 6.62 1.59 9.08
CA THR A 14 6.13 0.41 9.80
C THR A 14 4.82 0.74 10.47
N ARG A 15 3.94 -0.25 10.52
CA ARG A 15 2.62 -0.09 11.13
C ARG A 15 2.15 -1.45 11.64
N VAL A 16 1.45 -1.44 12.77
CA VAL A 16 0.77 -2.65 13.26
C VAL A 16 -0.72 -2.49 12.98
N PHE A 17 -1.30 -3.50 12.32
CA PHE A 17 -2.73 -3.52 12.02
C PHE A 17 -3.41 -4.58 12.87
N GLU A 18 -4.61 -4.27 13.33
CA GLU A 18 -5.41 -5.17 14.16
C GLU A 18 -6.23 -6.09 13.26
N ALA A 19 -5.54 -6.94 12.51
CA ALA A 19 -6.16 -7.87 11.56
C ALA A 19 -5.18 -8.99 11.26
N PRO A 20 -5.68 -10.20 10.93
CA PRO A 20 -4.79 -11.31 10.61
C PRO A 20 -4.04 -11.06 9.31
N ARG A 21 -2.86 -11.64 9.21
CA ARG A 21 -1.93 -11.42 8.11
C ARG A 21 -2.55 -11.75 6.75
N GLU A 22 -3.33 -12.82 6.70
CA GLU A 22 -3.97 -13.24 5.46
C GLU A 22 -4.94 -12.18 4.96
N LEU A 23 -5.67 -11.54 5.86
CA LEU A 23 -6.62 -10.49 5.49
C LEU A 23 -5.89 -9.23 5.03
N VAL A 24 -4.82 -8.86 5.74
CA VAL A 24 -4.04 -7.66 5.37
C VAL A 24 -3.43 -7.86 3.98
N PHE A 25 -2.87 -9.03 3.71
CA PHE A 25 -2.33 -9.36 2.41
C PHE A 25 -3.42 -9.33 1.32
N GLU A 26 -4.56 -9.93 1.60
CA GLU A 26 -5.66 -9.96 0.66
C GLU A 26 -6.11 -8.55 0.28
N CYS A 27 -6.22 -7.65 1.27
CA CYS A 27 -6.63 -6.28 1.02
C CYS A 27 -5.66 -5.54 0.11
N MET A 28 -4.38 -5.89 0.16
CA MET A 28 -3.36 -5.24 -0.65
C MET A 28 -3.30 -5.77 -2.08
N THR A 29 -4.04 -6.84 -2.38
CA THR A 29 -3.93 -7.49 -3.69
C THR A 29 -5.25 -7.61 -4.43
N GLN A 30 -6.34 -7.00 -3.91
CA GLN A 30 -7.65 -7.08 -4.57
C GLN A 30 -8.21 -5.68 -4.79
N PRO A 31 -8.60 -5.35 -6.03
CA PRO A 31 -9.12 -4.00 -6.35
C PRO A 31 -10.31 -3.60 -5.49
N GLU A 32 -11.22 -4.53 -5.17
CA GLU A 32 -12.41 -4.21 -4.39
C GLU A 32 -12.08 -3.80 -2.96
N HIS A 33 -10.91 -4.17 -2.46
CA HIS A 33 -10.42 -3.69 -1.16
C HIS A 33 -9.62 -2.42 -1.32
N LEU A 34 -8.69 -2.40 -2.29
CA LEU A 34 -7.79 -1.26 -2.51
C LEU A 34 -8.55 0.05 -2.73
N THR A 35 -9.67 0.00 -3.43
CA THR A 35 -10.47 1.18 -3.74
C THR A 35 -10.88 1.95 -2.49
N HIS A 36 -10.92 1.31 -1.32
CA HIS A 36 -11.36 1.93 -0.09
C HIS A 36 -10.27 2.68 0.67
N PHE A 37 -8.99 2.40 0.40
CA PHE A 37 -7.93 3.01 1.20
C PHE A 37 -6.70 3.43 0.41
N TRP A 38 -6.62 3.12 -0.86
CA TRP A 38 -5.41 3.41 -1.65
C TRP A 38 -5.29 4.90 -1.90
N GLY A 39 -4.11 5.45 -1.57
CA GLY A 39 -3.83 6.86 -1.76
C GLY A 39 -4.05 7.66 -0.49
N PRO A 40 -3.44 8.86 -0.43
CA PRO A 40 -3.55 9.71 0.75
C PRO A 40 -4.96 10.29 0.92
N ALA A 41 -5.24 10.78 2.13
CA ALA A 41 -6.52 11.44 2.39
C ALA A 41 -6.70 12.58 1.39
N GLY A 42 -7.94 12.72 0.92
CA GLY A 42 -8.25 13.73 -0.11
C GLY A 42 -8.17 13.19 -1.53
N THR A 43 -7.87 11.90 -1.69
CA THR A 43 -7.87 11.27 -3.01
C THR A 43 -8.82 10.07 -3.01
N SER A 44 -9.22 9.68 -4.22
CA SER A 44 -10.04 8.50 -4.46
C SER A 44 -9.34 7.61 -5.47
N ALA A 45 -9.55 6.31 -5.37
CA ALA A 45 -8.99 5.34 -6.32
C ALA A 45 -10.14 4.49 -6.83
N PRO A 46 -10.79 4.89 -7.96
CA PRO A 46 -11.94 4.15 -8.48
C PRO A 46 -11.57 2.71 -8.82
N VAL A 47 -12.42 1.78 -8.44
CA VAL A 47 -12.15 0.35 -8.62
C VAL A 47 -11.96 -0.02 -10.08
N GLU A 48 -12.67 0.65 -10.98
CA GLU A 48 -12.57 0.37 -12.42
C GLU A 48 -11.20 0.75 -12.99
N HIS A 49 -10.41 1.53 -12.26
CA HIS A 49 -9.06 1.91 -12.68
C HIS A 49 -7.96 1.19 -11.92
N ILE A 50 -8.32 0.18 -11.12
CA ILE A 50 -7.34 -0.61 -10.38
C ILE A 50 -7.21 -1.97 -11.06
N THR A 51 -5.99 -2.30 -11.49
CA THR A 51 -5.71 -3.61 -12.08
C THR A 51 -4.63 -4.27 -11.25
N VAL A 52 -4.91 -5.47 -10.75
CA VAL A 52 -3.95 -6.24 -9.96
C VAL A 52 -3.87 -7.64 -10.53
N ASP A 53 -2.66 -8.01 -10.97
CA ASP A 53 -2.35 -9.38 -11.38
C ASP A 53 -1.26 -9.86 -10.42
N PRO A 54 -1.63 -10.45 -9.27
CA PRO A 54 -0.68 -10.65 -8.17
C PRO A 54 0.20 -11.88 -8.36
N ARG A 55 1.08 -11.78 -9.34
CA ARG A 55 2.08 -12.81 -9.64
C ARG A 55 3.31 -12.14 -10.18
N PRO A 56 4.49 -12.77 -10.09
CA PRO A 56 5.69 -12.19 -10.67
C PRO A 56 5.49 -11.89 -12.15
N GLY A 57 5.83 -10.67 -12.56
CA GLY A 57 5.59 -10.20 -13.92
C GLY A 57 4.20 -9.63 -14.15
N GLY A 58 3.27 -9.79 -13.21
CA GLY A 58 1.94 -9.22 -13.33
C GLY A 58 1.93 -7.73 -13.05
N VAL A 59 0.90 -7.05 -13.52
CA VAL A 59 0.81 -5.59 -13.38
C VAL A 59 0.04 -5.19 -12.13
N PHE A 60 0.37 -4.01 -11.63
CA PHE A 60 -0.35 -3.35 -10.54
C PHE A 60 -0.54 -1.90 -10.97
N GLU A 61 -1.75 -1.56 -11.35
CA GLU A 61 -2.07 -0.23 -11.89
C GLU A 61 -3.17 0.43 -11.09
N THR A 62 -3.02 1.72 -10.83
CA THR A 62 -4.06 2.51 -10.15
C THR A 62 -4.13 3.88 -10.79
N VAL A 63 -5.27 4.55 -10.58
CA VAL A 63 -5.40 5.99 -10.86
C VAL A 63 -5.93 6.61 -9.58
N MET A 64 -5.16 7.52 -8.99
CA MET A 64 -5.63 8.30 -7.85
C MET A 64 -6.19 9.62 -8.37
N ILE A 65 -7.34 10.02 -7.86
CA ILE A 65 -8.00 11.25 -8.28
C ILE A 65 -8.05 12.19 -7.08
N ASN A 66 -7.56 13.42 -7.28
CA ASN A 66 -7.63 14.43 -6.23
C ASN A 66 -9.09 14.90 -6.13
N ASP A 67 -9.69 14.73 -4.95
CA ASP A 67 -11.11 15.02 -4.76
C ASP A 67 -11.42 16.52 -4.89
N ALA A 68 -10.43 17.39 -4.63
CA ALA A 68 -10.64 18.83 -4.67
C ALA A 68 -10.70 19.38 -6.08
N ASP A 69 -9.86 18.88 -7.00
CA ASP A 69 -9.75 19.45 -8.34
C ASP A 69 -9.86 18.46 -9.48
N GLY A 70 -10.01 17.16 -9.17
CA GLY A 70 -10.16 16.13 -10.19
C GLY A 70 -8.87 15.73 -10.89
N SER A 71 -7.73 16.22 -10.43
CA SER A 71 -6.44 15.83 -11.01
C SER A 71 -6.24 14.32 -10.89
N ARG A 72 -5.66 13.72 -11.92
CA ARG A 72 -5.45 12.27 -11.97
C ARG A 72 -3.98 11.94 -11.87
N TYR A 73 -3.68 10.90 -11.09
CA TYR A 73 -2.30 10.45 -10.88
C TYR A 73 -2.24 8.95 -11.18
N PRO A 74 -2.04 8.59 -12.45
CA PRO A 74 -1.94 7.17 -12.81
C PRO A 74 -0.59 6.62 -12.38
N THR A 75 -0.61 5.38 -11.87
CA THR A 75 0.61 4.68 -11.53
C THR A 75 0.58 3.29 -12.17
N ARG A 76 1.75 2.79 -12.53
CA ARG A 76 1.87 1.45 -13.08
C ARG A 76 3.12 0.81 -12.52
N ALA A 77 2.97 -0.41 -12.04
CA ALA A 77 4.07 -1.17 -11.50
C ALA A 77 3.99 -2.62 -11.99
N VAL A 78 5.09 -3.33 -11.86
CA VAL A 78 5.16 -4.76 -12.17
C VAL A 78 5.62 -5.47 -10.90
N TYR A 79 4.95 -6.54 -10.55
CA TYR A 79 5.35 -7.35 -9.39
C TYR A 79 6.64 -8.08 -9.70
N ASP A 80 7.59 -7.98 -8.77
CA ASP A 80 8.84 -8.72 -8.82
C ASP A 80 8.71 -10.00 -7.99
N GLU A 81 7.94 -9.94 -6.90
CA GLU A 81 7.75 -11.09 -6.03
C GLU A 81 6.36 -11.04 -5.41
N VAL A 82 5.69 -12.19 -5.34
CA VAL A 82 4.41 -12.32 -4.65
C VAL A 82 4.47 -13.61 -3.84
N ALA A 83 4.57 -13.48 -2.52
CA ALA A 83 4.70 -14.61 -1.61
C ALA A 83 3.62 -14.52 -0.53
N PRO A 84 2.40 -15.00 -0.80
CA PRO A 84 1.30 -14.91 0.18
C PRO A 84 1.57 -15.78 1.39
N PRO A 85 1.22 -15.32 2.57
CA PRO A 85 0.76 -13.97 2.92
C PRO A 85 1.88 -13.12 3.50
N GLU A 86 3.12 -13.32 3.06
CA GLU A 86 4.32 -12.81 3.73
C GLU A 86 4.92 -11.59 3.07
N ARG A 87 4.86 -11.50 1.73
CA ARG A 87 5.68 -10.50 1.06
C ARG A 87 5.17 -10.15 -0.32
N LEU A 88 5.25 -8.87 -0.65
CA LEU A 88 4.99 -8.32 -1.97
C LEU A 88 6.17 -7.42 -2.35
N VAL A 89 6.63 -7.52 -3.59
CA VAL A 89 7.63 -6.59 -4.12
C VAL A 89 7.17 -6.15 -5.49
N TRP A 90 7.17 -4.83 -5.72
CA TRP A 90 6.87 -4.32 -7.05
C TRP A 90 7.78 -3.14 -7.39
N THR A 91 7.98 -2.90 -8.69
CA THR A 91 8.78 -1.79 -9.17
C THR A 91 7.91 -0.92 -10.08
N GLU A 92 7.90 0.38 -9.81
CA GLU A 92 7.13 1.31 -10.61
C GLU A 92 7.81 1.57 -11.93
N ALA A 93 7.03 1.49 -13.01
CA ALA A 93 7.58 1.56 -14.36
C ALA A 93 8.19 2.93 -14.66
N HIS A 94 7.56 4.00 -14.17
CA HIS A 94 8.00 5.35 -14.52
C HIS A 94 9.23 5.78 -13.74
N SER A 95 9.24 5.55 -12.43
CA SER A 95 10.29 6.08 -11.56
C SER A 95 11.39 5.07 -11.25
N GLY A 96 11.12 3.79 -11.42
CA GLY A 96 12.03 2.74 -10.99
C GLY A 96 12.01 2.51 -9.49
N MET A 97 11.11 3.15 -8.75
CA MET A 97 11.01 2.95 -7.32
C MET A 97 10.55 1.52 -7.04
N THR A 98 11.28 0.82 -6.18
CA THR A 98 10.91 -0.53 -5.78
C THR A 98 10.34 -0.51 -4.37
N VAL A 99 9.19 -1.15 -4.20
CA VAL A 99 8.48 -1.20 -2.93
C VAL A 99 8.44 -2.64 -2.46
N THR A 100 8.89 -2.88 -1.23
CA THR A 100 8.81 -4.18 -0.59
C THR A 100 7.89 -4.06 0.62
N VAL A 101 6.84 -4.89 0.65
CA VAL A 101 5.92 -4.93 1.78
C VAL A 101 6.06 -6.29 2.43
N THR A 102 6.40 -6.29 3.71
CA THR A 102 6.57 -7.52 4.50
C THR A 102 5.47 -7.57 5.56
N PHE A 103 4.80 -8.70 5.65
CA PHE A 103 3.68 -8.92 6.57
C PHE A 103 4.11 -9.95 7.60
N THR A 104 4.20 -9.53 8.86
CA THR A 104 4.66 -10.40 9.95
C THR A 104 3.50 -10.69 10.90
N ASP A 105 3.23 -11.97 11.14
CA ASP A 105 2.21 -12.38 12.11
C ASP A 105 2.75 -12.11 13.51
N LEU A 106 2.09 -11.21 14.25
CA LEU A 106 2.50 -10.86 15.61
C LEU A 106 1.74 -11.65 16.68
N GLY A 107 0.88 -12.57 16.24
CA GLY A 107 0.07 -13.33 17.16
C GLY A 107 -1.32 -12.72 17.35
N GLY A 108 -2.29 -13.53 17.76
CA GLY A 108 -3.65 -13.10 17.86
C GLY A 108 -4.18 -12.69 16.50
N THR A 109 -4.70 -11.48 16.41
CA THR A 109 -5.18 -10.94 15.15
C THR A 109 -4.43 -9.65 14.81
N ARG A 110 -3.10 -9.69 14.97
CA ARG A 110 -2.27 -8.51 14.72
C ARG A 110 -1.19 -8.82 13.70
N THR A 111 -0.93 -7.86 12.83
CA THR A 111 0.05 -8.01 11.76
C THR A 111 0.97 -6.79 11.77
N GLY A 112 2.28 -7.06 11.79
CA GLY A 112 3.27 -6.00 11.59
C GLY A 112 3.54 -5.88 10.10
N VAL A 113 3.45 -4.65 9.58
CA VAL A 113 3.71 -4.38 8.17
C VAL A 113 4.88 -3.43 8.07
N GLU A 114 5.89 -3.82 7.28
CA GLU A 114 7.01 -2.94 6.94
C GLU A 114 6.94 -2.64 5.45
N ILE A 115 6.96 -1.36 5.11
CA ILE A 115 6.96 -0.91 3.72
C ILE A 115 8.28 -0.22 3.47
N ARG A 116 9.12 -0.82 2.62
CA ARG A 116 10.42 -0.29 2.29
C ARG A 116 10.41 0.17 0.84
N GLN A 117 10.76 1.43 0.62
CA GLN A 117 10.80 2.02 -0.70
C GLN A 117 12.23 2.40 -1.01
N VAL A 118 12.77 1.92 -2.15
CA VAL A 118 14.11 2.26 -2.59
C VAL A 118 14.04 2.94 -3.95
N ASN A 119 15.08 3.68 -4.31
CA ASN A 119 15.10 4.53 -5.50
C ASN A 119 13.95 5.53 -5.48
N VAL A 120 13.70 6.11 -4.31
CA VAL A 120 12.55 7.00 -4.11
C VAL A 120 12.81 8.34 -4.80
N PRO A 121 11.92 8.78 -5.70
CA PRO A 121 12.07 10.09 -6.32
C PRO A 121 12.05 11.21 -5.29
N GLU A 122 12.73 12.31 -5.60
CA GLU A 122 12.86 13.41 -4.65
C GLU A 122 11.50 13.95 -4.21
N PHE A 123 10.55 14.07 -5.15
CA PHE A 123 9.24 14.63 -4.80
C PHE A 123 8.47 13.73 -3.83
N VAL A 124 8.77 12.43 -3.79
CA VAL A 124 8.13 11.48 -2.87
C VAL A 124 8.78 11.57 -1.48
N ARG A 125 10.01 12.07 -1.40
CA ARG A 125 10.73 12.17 -0.14
C ARG A 125 10.42 13.44 0.65
N SER A 126 9.57 14.33 0.12
CA SER A 126 9.22 15.55 0.82
C SER A 126 8.44 15.24 2.10
N PRO A 127 8.50 16.14 3.11
CA PRO A 127 7.70 15.92 4.32
C PRO A 127 6.21 15.81 4.03
N GLU A 128 5.72 16.58 3.06
CA GLU A 128 4.30 16.53 2.68
C GLU A 128 3.93 15.19 2.07
N ALA A 129 4.79 14.65 1.20
CA ALA A 129 4.52 13.36 0.58
C ALA A 129 4.55 12.23 1.62
N GLN A 130 5.49 12.29 2.55
CA GLN A 130 5.56 11.28 3.61
C GLN A 130 4.35 11.37 4.54
N ALA A 131 3.93 12.59 4.88
CA ALA A 131 2.73 12.76 5.70
C ALA A 131 1.49 12.24 4.97
N GLY A 132 1.40 12.50 3.65
CA GLY A 132 0.30 11.96 2.85
C GLY A 132 0.29 10.46 2.84
N PHE A 133 1.46 9.82 2.72
CA PHE A 133 1.53 8.36 2.74
C PHE A 133 1.04 7.81 4.09
N ARG A 134 1.37 8.48 5.19
CA ARG A 134 0.89 8.04 6.50
C ARG A 134 -0.62 8.11 6.60
N THR A 135 -1.27 9.08 5.94
CA THR A 135 -2.72 9.13 5.93
C THR A 135 -3.31 7.94 5.17
N SER A 136 -2.61 7.44 4.15
CA SER A 136 -3.03 6.20 3.48
C SER A 136 -3.03 5.04 4.44
N LEU A 137 -2.01 4.95 5.28
CA LEU A 137 -1.93 3.87 6.27
C LEU A 137 -3.04 4.00 7.31
N ASP A 138 -3.39 5.23 7.69
CA ASP A 138 -4.51 5.47 8.61
C ASP A 138 -5.83 5.01 7.99
N ARG A 139 -6.04 5.30 6.69
CA ARG A 139 -7.22 4.84 5.97
C ARG A 139 -7.29 3.33 5.95
N PHE A 140 -6.15 2.68 5.71
CA PHE A 140 -6.09 1.22 5.68
C PHE A 140 -6.45 0.65 7.06
N ALA A 141 -5.90 1.24 8.13
CA ALA A 141 -6.21 0.79 9.48
C ALA A 141 -7.71 0.90 9.78
N GLY A 142 -8.33 2.00 9.37
CA GLY A 142 -9.77 2.20 9.56
C GLY A 142 -10.59 1.20 8.76
N TYR A 143 -10.18 0.94 7.53
CA TYR A 143 -10.87 -0.03 6.68
C TYR A 143 -10.80 -1.43 7.28
N LEU A 144 -9.61 -1.84 7.77
CA LEU A 144 -9.45 -3.15 8.39
C LEU A 144 -10.29 -3.28 9.66
N ALA A 145 -10.36 -2.21 10.45
CA ALA A 145 -11.17 -2.22 11.65
C ALA A 145 -12.66 -2.42 11.31
N ALA A 146 -13.12 -1.75 10.25
CA ALA A 146 -14.51 -1.87 9.80
C ALA A 146 -14.79 -3.27 9.28
N LEU A 147 -13.87 -3.88 8.54
CA LEU A 147 -14.02 -5.24 8.06
C LEU A 147 -14.08 -6.23 9.21
N SER A 148 -13.22 -6.08 10.20
CA SER A 148 -13.18 -6.98 11.34
C SER A 148 -14.47 -6.88 12.16
N ALA A 149 -14.98 -5.67 12.35
CA ALA A 149 -16.24 -5.47 13.06
C ALA A 149 -17.40 -6.13 12.31
N GLY A 150 -17.44 -5.96 10.97
CA GLY A 150 -18.46 -6.59 10.16
C GLY A 150 -18.42 -8.11 10.21
N ARG A 151 -17.21 -8.67 10.18
CA ARG A 151 -17.05 -10.13 10.27
C ARG A 151 -17.48 -10.66 11.60
N ARG A 152 -17.13 -9.96 12.69
CA ARG A 152 -17.57 -10.38 14.03
C ARG A 152 -19.08 -10.32 14.16
N THR A 153 -19.70 -9.26 13.64
CA THR A 153 -21.15 -9.13 13.69
C THR A 153 -21.81 -10.28 12.94
N ARG A 154 -21.28 -10.64 11.78
CA ARG A 154 -21.85 -11.73 11.00
C ARG A 154 -21.68 -13.07 11.69
N SER A 155 -20.56 -13.30 12.34
CA SER A 155 -20.32 -14.59 12.97
C SER A 155 -21.14 -14.79 14.23
N THR A 156 -21.68 -13.73 14.83
CA THR A 156 -22.53 -13.84 16.01
C THR A 156 -24.00 -13.96 15.66
N SER A 157 -24.37 -13.78 14.45
CA SER A 157 -25.78 -13.94 14.05
C SER A 157 -26.01 -15.35 13.50
#